data_d2a65db1eaed83ba3081683325e4639b
#
_entry.id   d2a65db1eaed83ba3081683325e4639b
#
_cell.length_a   1.000
_cell.length_b   1.000
_cell.length_c   1.000
_cell.angle_alpha   90.00
_cell.angle_beta   90.00
_cell.angle_gamma   90.00
#
_symmetry.space_group_name_H-M   'P 1'
#
loop_
_entity.id
_entity.type
_entity.pdbx_description
1 polymer ?
#
loop_
_entity_poly.entity_id
_entity_poly.type
_entity_poly.pdbx_seq_one_letter_code
_entity_poly.pdbx_strand_id
1 'polypeptide(L)'
;MFLGGNNEPLVRLGITQGDIDRLRNAEYVLSKKLVSFNFESEITHHYEQFLEGTREWVSDEFLAWFDCDTSRNRAFVISAAAGMGKSVIAATLCKRYPQYLSAVHFFQHNNSRYNKAITLLQSLPFQIAHTFPAYQQLLEKKLSVELSECLGSMKIEKLFTLLFTDLFSEILTPPKRILIVLDAPDECGYPERDDLTNLIVNHLHKLPHCFRFVISTRPNEVSLNTFEKLNPLFIKCSDDRNLNDIKLLVDERIGSSDSLLDLKNDLVDKADGHMLLASLLCNEVKNQGLSNASIPKNLDEYYETYLKRLGKELELFKIEEEKFLSALDALAVAKEPLPWKIIEDILCLNSTCISIKVRKIISCLFVTNKEGCVSFFHKSTTDWLLVDCEHDYSVKTSLGHLLVLEFCSKTLDDVITLKVNFDIIQHASLRYSVNYWLPHMLSARDNDCIVKNVCKYLVDLEVLIASIFVDFSQTCENFKLFIAHETYFHLSEDTRLLFNDLYSLLSWNEWFDNEIIFLLNVVNQIKDLSSQATTMLQTRFKDSPYLESRDTCFGKALLLRLFHSLISIDVS
;
A
#
# COMPACT_ATOMS: atom_id res chain seq x y z
N MET A 1 6.07 -19.89 -2.95
CA MET A 1 6.78 -20.49 -1.78
C MET A 1 8.09 -19.76 -1.65
N PHE A 2 8.19 -18.83 -0.72
CA PHE A 2 9.46 -18.18 -0.41
C PHE A 2 10.38 -19.21 0.25
N LEU A 3 11.65 -19.28 -0.18
CA LEU A 3 12.65 -20.23 0.32
C LEU A 3 13.17 -19.86 1.73
N GLY A 4 12.31 -19.35 2.60
CA GLY A 4 12.58 -19.05 3.99
C GLY A 4 12.27 -20.24 4.90
N GLY A 5 13.30 -21.03 5.24
CA GLY A 5 13.25 -22.01 6.32
C GLY A 5 12.87 -23.45 5.91
N ASN A 6 13.79 -24.36 6.11
CA ASN A 6 13.75 -25.84 5.90
C ASN A 6 13.70 -26.33 4.45
N ASN A 7 14.88 -26.68 3.93
CA ASN A 7 15.07 -27.21 2.57
C ASN A 7 14.62 -28.69 2.40
N GLU A 8 14.15 -29.35 3.45
CA GLU A 8 13.74 -30.76 3.40
C GLU A 8 12.70 -31.11 2.34
N PRO A 9 11.65 -30.29 2.05
CA PRO A 9 10.69 -30.61 1.02
C PRO A 9 11.29 -30.59 -0.40
N LEU A 10 12.25 -29.70 -0.66
CA LEU A 10 12.88 -29.52 -1.98
C LEU A 10 13.87 -30.64 -2.29
N VAL A 11 14.62 -31.07 -1.29
CA VAL A 11 15.54 -32.22 -1.40
C VAL A 11 14.77 -33.51 -1.68
N ARG A 12 13.57 -33.69 -1.13
CA ARG A 12 12.67 -34.82 -1.42
C ARG A 12 12.17 -34.84 -2.86
N LEU A 13 12.16 -33.69 -3.55
CA LEU A 13 11.82 -33.58 -4.98
C LEU A 13 13.00 -33.75 -5.92
N GLY A 14 14.18 -34.13 -5.41
CA GLY A 14 15.39 -34.38 -6.20
C GLY A 14 16.14 -33.11 -6.62
N ILE A 15 15.81 -31.95 -5.99
CA ILE A 15 16.53 -30.71 -6.21
C ILE A 15 17.83 -30.75 -5.42
N THR A 16 18.96 -30.53 -6.09
CA THR A 16 20.28 -30.56 -5.44
C THR A 16 20.52 -29.30 -4.59
N GLN A 17 21.40 -29.39 -3.59
CA GLN A 17 21.82 -28.23 -2.81
C GLN A 17 22.38 -27.10 -3.70
N GLY A 18 23.11 -27.46 -4.77
CA GLY A 18 23.63 -26.51 -5.74
C GLY A 18 22.53 -25.78 -6.53
N ASP A 19 21.40 -26.45 -6.80
CA ASP A 19 20.25 -25.79 -7.44
C ASP A 19 19.54 -24.85 -6.46
N ILE A 20 19.45 -25.21 -5.18
CA ILE A 20 18.89 -24.36 -4.12
C ILE A 20 19.75 -23.10 -3.94
N ASP A 21 21.07 -23.25 -3.88
CA ASP A 21 21.99 -22.14 -3.71
C ASP A 21 21.98 -21.21 -4.94
N ARG A 22 21.84 -21.78 -6.15
CA ARG A 22 21.67 -21.00 -7.38
C ARG A 22 20.37 -20.21 -7.39
N LEU A 23 19.25 -20.83 -6.99
CA LEU A 23 17.95 -20.17 -6.89
C LEU A 23 17.96 -19.04 -5.85
N ARG A 24 18.60 -19.26 -4.70
CA ARG A 24 18.74 -18.21 -3.66
C ARG A 24 19.60 -17.03 -4.14
N ASN A 25 20.68 -17.31 -4.84
CA ASN A 25 21.53 -16.25 -5.40
C ASN A 25 20.79 -15.45 -6.47
N ALA A 26 20.05 -16.12 -7.34
CA ALA A 26 19.20 -15.49 -8.35
C ALA A 26 18.11 -14.61 -7.71
N GLU A 27 17.43 -15.13 -6.69
CA GLU A 27 16.43 -14.38 -5.92
C GLU A 27 17.04 -13.13 -5.28
N TYR A 28 18.23 -13.25 -4.69
CA TYR A 28 18.96 -12.13 -4.11
C TYR A 28 19.32 -11.06 -5.16
N VAL A 29 19.80 -11.47 -6.33
CA VAL A 29 20.14 -10.55 -7.43
C VAL A 29 18.91 -9.83 -7.95
N LEU A 30 17.80 -10.55 -8.15
CA LEU A 30 16.55 -9.96 -8.63
C LEU A 30 15.91 -9.03 -7.61
N SER A 31 15.94 -9.38 -6.31
CA SER A 31 15.36 -8.54 -5.25
C SER A 31 16.07 -7.19 -5.07
N LYS A 32 17.32 -7.08 -5.52
CA LYS A 32 18.05 -5.81 -5.54
C LYS A 32 17.60 -4.86 -6.67
N LYS A 33 17.10 -5.40 -7.78
CA LYS A 33 16.77 -4.62 -8.99
C LYS A 33 15.27 -4.49 -9.23
N LEU A 34 14.47 -5.36 -8.63
CA LEU A 34 13.02 -5.41 -8.76
C LEU A 34 12.34 -5.27 -7.41
N VAL A 35 11.09 -4.86 -7.43
CA VAL A 35 10.27 -4.79 -6.21
C VAL A 35 9.81 -6.20 -5.82
N SER A 36 10.14 -6.61 -4.60
CA SER A 36 9.75 -7.90 -4.04
C SER A 36 8.53 -7.72 -3.11
N PHE A 37 7.32 -7.89 -3.64
CA PHE A 37 6.11 -7.90 -2.83
C PHE A 37 5.68 -9.32 -2.49
N ASN A 38 5.20 -9.50 -1.26
CA ASN A 38 4.56 -10.71 -0.78
C ASN A 38 3.14 -10.39 -0.32
N PHE A 39 2.15 -10.92 -1.03
CA PHE A 39 0.73 -10.72 -0.74
C PHE A 39 0.07 -11.90 -0.01
N GLU A 40 0.84 -12.81 0.60
CA GLU A 40 0.27 -13.97 1.30
C GLU A 40 -0.61 -13.56 2.50
N SER A 41 -0.24 -12.48 3.19
CA SER A 41 -1.05 -11.94 4.29
C SER A 41 -2.37 -11.34 3.79
N GLU A 42 -2.34 -10.61 2.68
CA GLU A 42 -3.51 -10.02 2.04
C GLU A 42 -4.45 -11.10 1.49
N ILE A 43 -3.90 -12.08 0.79
CA ILE A 43 -4.65 -13.23 0.29
C ILE A 43 -5.33 -13.96 1.47
N THR A 44 -4.59 -14.22 2.54
CA THR A 44 -5.13 -14.93 3.71
C THR A 44 -6.21 -14.10 4.40
N HIS A 45 -5.97 -12.81 4.61
CA HIS A 45 -6.93 -11.90 5.23
C HIS A 45 -8.26 -11.83 4.46
N HIS A 46 -8.20 -11.69 3.14
CA HIS A 46 -9.42 -11.66 2.31
C HIS A 46 -10.08 -13.03 2.21
N TYR A 47 -9.30 -14.10 2.11
CA TYR A 47 -9.83 -15.46 2.05
C TYR A 47 -10.56 -15.89 3.34
N GLU A 48 -10.11 -15.44 4.51
CA GLU A 48 -10.78 -15.69 5.80
C GLU A 48 -12.18 -15.06 5.88
N GLN A 49 -12.47 -14.09 5.01
CA GLN A 49 -13.81 -13.48 4.88
C GLN A 49 -14.72 -14.25 3.92
N PHE A 50 -14.16 -15.20 3.16
CA PHE A 50 -14.93 -16.02 2.24
C PHE A 50 -15.82 -17.01 3.00
N LEU A 51 -17.08 -17.06 2.60
CA LEU A 51 -18.02 -18.07 3.09
C LEU A 51 -18.17 -19.17 2.03
N GLU A 52 -17.90 -20.41 2.43
CA GLU A 52 -18.05 -21.58 1.57
C GLU A 52 -19.48 -21.68 1.02
N GLY A 53 -19.62 -22.01 -0.24
CA GLY A 53 -20.91 -22.06 -0.95
C GLY A 53 -21.37 -20.73 -1.55
N THR A 54 -20.72 -19.60 -1.22
CA THR A 54 -21.00 -18.32 -1.91
C THR A 54 -20.09 -18.15 -3.11
N ARG A 55 -20.50 -17.35 -4.11
CA ARG A 55 -19.71 -17.02 -5.31
C ARG A 55 -19.25 -18.24 -6.15
N GLU A 56 -19.84 -19.41 -5.98
CA GLU A 56 -19.50 -20.58 -6.79
C GLU A 56 -19.73 -20.33 -8.28
N TRP A 57 -20.82 -19.64 -8.62
CA TRP A 57 -21.13 -19.23 -9.98
C TRP A 57 -20.03 -18.33 -10.62
N VAL A 58 -19.31 -17.51 -9.83
CA VAL A 58 -18.15 -16.75 -10.32
C VAL A 58 -16.97 -17.67 -10.62
N SER A 59 -16.77 -18.68 -9.76
CA SER A 59 -15.73 -19.69 -9.96
C SER A 59 -16.01 -20.52 -11.21
N ASP A 60 -17.26 -20.89 -11.47
CA ASP A 60 -17.67 -21.63 -12.67
C ASP A 60 -17.43 -20.80 -13.95
N GLU A 61 -17.82 -19.53 -13.96
CA GLU A 61 -17.56 -18.63 -15.07
C GLU A 61 -16.05 -18.40 -15.30
N PHE A 62 -15.29 -18.27 -14.21
CA PHE A 62 -13.83 -18.19 -14.28
C PHE A 62 -13.23 -19.43 -14.92
N LEU A 63 -13.61 -20.63 -14.49
CA LEU A 63 -13.09 -21.89 -15.06
C LEU A 63 -13.45 -22.05 -16.53
N ALA A 64 -14.68 -21.76 -16.90
CA ALA A 64 -15.14 -21.82 -18.29
C ALA A 64 -14.30 -20.90 -19.20
N TRP A 65 -13.96 -19.70 -18.73
CA TRP A 65 -13.07 -18.79 -19.43
C TRP A 65 -11.61 -19.24 -19.41
N PHE A 66 -11.12 -19.68 -18.25
CA PHE A 66 -9.71 -20.05 -18.04
C PHE A 66 -9.30 -21.24 -18.90
N ASP A 67 -10.15 -22.24 -19.03
CA ASP A 67 -9.91 -23.46 -19.82
C ASP A 67 -10.16 -23.26 -21.32
N CYS A 68 -10.76 -22.15 -21.74
CA CYS A 68 -11.04 -21.87 -23.14
C CYS A 68 -9.75 -21.52 -23.90
N ASP A 69 -9.22 -22.47 -24.69
CA ASP A 69 -8.00 -22.28 -25.51
C ASP A 69 -8.22 -21.33 -26.68
N THR A 70 -9.44 -21.19 -27.18
CA THR A 70 -9.78 -20.34 -28.33
C THR A 70 -10.10 -18.90 -27.97
N SER A 71 -10.19 -18.60 -26.68
CA SER A 71 -10.47 -17.23 -26.22
C SER A 71 -9.33 -16.27 -26.59
N ARG A 72 -9.68 -15.25 -27.37
CA ARG A 72 -8.80 -14.12 -27.66
C ARG A 72 -8.69 -13.16 -26.47
N ASN A 73 -9.70 -13.15 -25.61
CA ASN A 73 -9.71 -12.37 -24.40
C ASN A 73 -8.85 -13.04 -23.30
N ARG A 74 -7.81 -12.35 -22.86
CA ARG A 74 -6.87 -12.82 -21.84
C ARG A 74 -7.18 -12.33 -20.45
N ALA A 75 -8.19 -11.49 -20.30
CA ALA A 75 -8.59 -10.92 -19.03
C ALA A 75 -10.00 -11.40 -18.65
N PHE A 76 -10.11 -11.95 -17.46
CA PHE A 76 -11.37 -12.17 -16.77
C PHE A 76 -11.59 -10.98 -15.83
N VAL A 77 -12.45 -10.06 -16.25
CA VAL A 77 -12.69 -8.82 -15.52
C VAL A 77 -13.94 -8.96 -14.66
N ILE A 78 -13.82 -8.76 -13.36
CA ILE A 78 -14.91 -8.74 -12.39
C ILE A 78 -15.21 -7.28 -12.06
N SER A 79 -16.37 -6.80 -12.47
CA SER A 79 -16.81 -5.44 -12.20
C SER A 79 -17.97 -5.43 -11.21
N ALA A 80 -17.80 -4.78 -10.07
CA ALA A 80 -18.81 -4.67 -9.02
C ALA A 80 -18.62 -3.42 -8.18
N ALA A 81 -19.70 -2.91 -7.58
CA ALA A 81 -19.67 -1.79 -6.65
C ALA A 81 -18.76 -2.05 -5.43
N ALA A 82 -18.49 -1.02 -4.65
CA ALA A 82 -17.79 -1.17 -3.38
C ALA A 82 -18.56 -2.12 -2.45
N GLY A 83 -17.83 -2.91 -1.64
CA GLY A 83 -18.47 -3.81 -0.68
C GLY A 83 -19.11 -5.09 -1.24
N MET A 84 -18.95 -5.36 -2.55
CA MET A 84 -19.50 -6.56 -3.20
C MET A 84 -18.61 -7.82 -3.08
N GLY A 85 -17.48 -7.72 -2.39
CA GLY A 85 -16.58 -8.85 -2.14
C GLY A 85 -15.57 -9.16 -3.26
N LYS A 86 -15.20 -8.19 -4.12
CA LYS A 86 -14.23 -8.39 -5.21
C LYS A 86 -12.89 -8.94 -4.75
N SER A 87 -12.30 -8.34 -3.72
CA SER A 87 -10.99 -8.77 -3.17
C SER A 87 -11.07 -10.15 -2.52
N VAL A 88 -12.23 -10.49 -1.93
CA VAL A 88 -12.50 -11.85 -1.42
C VAL A 88 -12.53 -12.86 -2.56
N ILE A 89 -13.18 -12.54 -3.68
CA ILE A 89 -13.19 -13.39 -4.89
C ILE A 89 -11.76 -13.56 -5.43
N ALA A 90 -11.00 -12.46 -5.59
CA ALA A 90 -9.63 -12.50 -6.06
C ALA A 90 -8.74 -13.40 -5.18
N ALA A 91 -8.82 -13.24 -3.86
CA ALA A 91 -8.09 -14.08 -2.91
C ALA A 91 -8.54 -15.56 -2.95
N THR A 92 -9.84 -15.82 -3.11
CA THR A 92 -10.39 -17.16 -3.25
C THR A 92 -9.84 -17.86 -4.50
N LEU A 93 -9.76 -17.17 -5.64
CA LEU A 93 -9.16 -17.71 -6.86
C LEU A 93 -7.66 -18.00 -6.66
N CYS A 94 -6.92 -17.14 -5.96
CA CYS A 94 -5.52 -17.40 -5.61
C CYS A 94 -5.35 -18.68 -4.77
N LYS A 95 -6.22 -18.88 -3.76
CA LYS A 95 -6.14 -20.05 -2.86
C LYS A 95 -6.66 -21.35 -3.51
N ARG A 96 -7.68 -21.27 -4.36
CA ARG A 96 -8.25 -22.46 -5.04
C ARG A 96 -7.40 -22.95 -6.21
N TYR A 97 -6.66 -22.05 -6.88
CA TYR A 97 -5.86 -22.38 -8.07
C TYR A 97 -4.38 -22.04 -7.94
N PRO A 98 -3.70 -22.40 -6.83
CA PRO A 98 -2.31 -22.02 -6.58
C PRO A 98 -1.33 -22.62 -7.61
N GLN A 99 -1.68 -23.73 -8.26
CA GLN A 99 -0.86 -24.38 -9.27
C GLN A 99 -0.73 -23.58 -10.59
N TYR A 100 -1.63 -22.63 -10.83
CA TYR A 100 -1.61 -21.75 -12.00
C TYR A 100 -1.15 -20.33 -11.65
N LEU A 101 -1.22 -19.96 -10.38
CA LEU A 101 -0.91 -18.61 -9.90
C LEU A 101 0.59 -18.35 -10.03
N SER A 102 0.96 -17.42 -10.91
CA SER A 102 2.36 -17.01 -11.10
C SER A 102 2.67 -15.67 -10.50
N ALA A 103 1.69 -14.76 -10.43
CA ALA A 103 1.87 -13.47 -9.79
C ALA A 103 0.52 -12.88 -9.33
N VAL A 104 0.59 -12.03 -8.32
CA VAL A 104 -0.58 -11.33 -7.78
C VAL A 104 -0.21 -9.92 -7.33
N HIS A 105 -1.16 -8.99 -7.46
CA HIS A 105 -1.02 -7.66 -6.91
C HIS A 105 -2.37 -7.15 -6.39
N PHE A 106 -2.39 -6.74 -5.11
CA PHE A 106 -3.52 -6.06 -4.48
C PHE A 106 -3.19 -4.57 -4.41
N PHE A 107 -3.90 -3.76 -5.20
CA PHE A 107 -3.78 -2.31 -5.09
C PHE A 107 -4.42 -1.82 -3.80
N GLN A 108 -3.80 -0.84 -3.16
CA GLN A 108 -4.29 -0.22 -1.93
C GLN A 108 -4.13 1.29 -2.06
N HIS A 109 -5.24 2.02 -2.21
CA HIS A 109 -5.23 3.48 -2.44
C HIS A 109 -4.50 4.27 -1.33
N ASN A 110 -4.52 3.76 -0.11
CA ASN A 110 -3.90 4.34 1.07
C ASN A 110 -2.50 3.78 1.35
N ASN A 111 -1.87 3.11 0.39
CA ASN A 111 -0.53 2.58 0.52
C ASN A 111 0.29 2.89 -0.73
N SER A 112 1.14 3.91 -0.65
CA SER A 112 1.95 4.39 -1.77
C SER A 112 2.91 3.36 -2.35
N ARG A 113 3.17 2.26 -1.63
CA ARG A 113 3.99 1.15 -2.15
C ARG A 113 3.19 0.26 -3.10
N TYR A 114 1.89 0.09 -2.86
CA TYR A 114 1.02 -0.83 -3.60
C TYR A 114 0.11 -0.14 -4.63
N ASN A 115 0.04 1.19 -4.64
CA ASN A 115 -0.84 1.94 -5.54
C ASN A 115 -0.15 2.50 -6.80
N LYS A 116 1.08 2.06 -7.12
CA LYS A 116 1.85 2.54 -8.29
C LYS A 116 1.91 1.48 -9.40
N ALA A 117 1.66 1.87 -10.64
CA ALA A 117 1.81 1.00 -11.80
C ALA A 117 3.26 0.56 -12.05
N ILE A 118 4.22 1.43 -11.77
CA ILE A 118 5.65 1.11 -11.85
C ILE A 118 6.02 -0.02 -10.89
N THR A 119 5.57 0.03 -9.64
CA THR A 119 5.87 -1.01 -8.64
C THR A 119 5.18 -2.33 -8.99
N LEU A 120 3.95 -2.29 -9.55
CA LEU A 120 3.30 -3.46 -10.13
C LEU A 120 4.20 -4.12 -11.18
N LEU A 121 4.63 -3.35 -12.20
CA LEU A 121 5.42 -3.88 -13.32
C LEU A 121 6.81 -4.37 -12.94
N GLN A 122 7.32 -4.00 -11.77
CA GLN A 122 8.54 -4.57 -11.20
C GLN A 122 8.27 -5.80 -10.35
N SER A 123 7.15 -5.82 -9.61
CA SER A 123 6.80 -6.93 -8.73
C SER A 123 6.32 -8.18 -9.48
N LEU A 124 5.55 -8.03 -10.56
CA LEU A 124 5.08 -9.18 -11.33
C LEU A 124 6.23 -10.01 -11.94
N PRO A 125 7.25 -9.42 -12.60
CA PRO A 125 8.41 -10.16 -13.11
C PRO A 125 9.16 -10.91 -12.02
N PHE A 126 9.34 -10.29 -10.85
CA PHE A 126 9.96 -10.94 -9.71
C PHE A 126 9.20 -12.21 -9.29
N GLN A 127 7.88 -12.13 -9.18
CA GLN A 127 7.04 -13.28 -8.82
C GLN A 127 7.01 -14.35 -9.91
N ILE A 128 6.90 -13.96 -11.20
CA ILE A 128 6.92 -14.91 -12.33
C ILE A 128 8.27 -15.66 -12.41
N ALA A 129 9.38 -14.99 -12.12
CA ALA A 129 10.69 -15.60 -12.11
C ALA A 129 10.79 -16.77 -11.12
N HIS A 130 10.08 -16.72 -9.98
CA HIS A 130 10.04 -17.82 -9.02
C HIS A 130 9.28 -19.07 -9.52
N THR A 131 8.33 -18.88 -10.44
CA THR A 131 7.50 -19.98 -10.97
C THR A 131 7.98 -20.48 -12.32
N PHE A 132 8.81 -19.70 -13.03
CA PHE A 132 9.23 -20.01 -14.39
C PHE A 132 10.74 -19.80 -14.62
N PRO A 133 11.58 -20.86 -14.47
CA PRO A 133 13.04 -20.78 -14.53
C PRO A 133 13.60 -20.24 -15.85
N ALA A 134 12.99 -20.54 -17.00
CA ALA A 134 13.45 -20.02 -18.29
C ALA A 134 13.28 -18.49 -18.38
N TYR A 135 12.20 -17.96 -17.82
CA TYR A 135 12.00 -16.52 -17.71
C TYR A 135 12.98 -15.88 -16.74
N GLN A 136 13.22 -16.51 -15.58
CA GLN A 136 14.20 -16.05 -14.60
C GLN A 136 15.59 -15.83 -15.21
N GLN A 137 16.10 -16.81 -15.97
CA GLN A 137 17.42 -16.73 -16.61
C GLN A 137 17.52 -15.57 -17.61
N LEU A 138 16.47 -15.35 -18.42
CA LEU A 138 16.42 -14.22 -19.36
C LEU A 138 16.34 -12.88 -18.63
N LEU A 139 15.54 -12.81 -17.57
CA LEU A 139 15.36 -11.61 -16.74
C LEU A 139 16.69 -11.23 -16.05
N GLU A 140 17.40 -12.18 -15.45
CA GLU A 140 18.73 -11.96 -14.84
C GLU A 140 19.72 -11.41 -15.87
N LYS A 141 19.80 -12.06 -17.05
CA LYS A 141 20.67 -11.58 -18.14
C LYS A 141 20.32 -10.17 -18.56
N LYS A 142 19.04 -9.85 -18.76
CA LYS A 142 18.55 -8.54 -19.18
C LYS A 142 18.90 -7.47 -18.15
N LEU A 143 18.67 -7.75 -16.88
CA LEU A 143 18.93 -6.83 -15.79
C LEU A 143 20.45 -6.65 -15.50
N SER A 144 21.30 -7.61 -15.86
CA SER A 144 22.75 -7.49 -15.65
C SER A 144 23.47 -6.67 -16.73
N VAL A 145 22.95 -6.66 -17.98
CA VAL A 145 23.68 -6.13 -19.15
C VAL A 145 23.18 -4.76 -19.64
N GLU A 146 21.89 -4.45 -19.52
CA GLU A 146 21.27 -3.39 -20.32
C GLU A 146 20.75 -2.17 -19.53
N LEU A 147 20.90 -2.10 -18.22
CA LEU A 147 20.23 -1.04 -17.46
C LEU A 147 21.18 0.05 -16.98
N SER A 148 21.40 1.03 -17.87
CA SER A 148 21.88 2.37 -17.50
C SER A 148 20.75 3.29 -16.98
N GLU A 149 19.47 2.94 -17.21
CA GLU A 149 18.30 3.69 -16.74
C GLU A 149 17.67 3.02 -15.51
N CYS A 150 17.25 3.82 -14.53
CA CYS A 150 16.48 3.34 -13.37
C CYS A 150 15.11 2.83 -13.82
N LEU A 151 14.77 1.59 -13.50
CA LEU A 151 13.45 1.02 -13.80
C LEU A 151 12.31 1.89 -13.27
N GLY A 152 12.52 2.51 -12.10
CA GLY A 152 11.54 3.39 -11.46
C GLY A 152 11.26 4.70 -12.20
N SER A 153 12.12 5.10 -13.15
CA SER A 153 11.93 6.32 -13.96
C SER A 153 11.45 6.04 -15.38
N MET A 154 11.30 4.76 -15.76
CA MET A 154 10.85 4.40 -17.09
C MET A 154 9.37 4.64 -17.29
N LYS A 155 8.96 4.95 -18.53
CA LYS A 155 7.55 4.94 -18.91
C LYS A 155 6.99 3.53 -18.80
N ILE A 156 5.74 3.41 -18.34
CA ILE A 156 5.04 2.14 -18.08
C ILE A 156 5.05 1.22 -19.31
N GLU A 157 4.80 1.73 -20.51
CA GLU A 157 4.84 0.94 -21.75
C GLU A 157 6.25 0.39 -22.07
N LYS A 158 7.29 1.21 -21.86
CA LYS A 158 8.69 0.80 -22.08
C LYS A 158 9.07 -0.29 -21.09
N LEU A 159 8.69 -0.11 -19.81
CA LEU A 159 8.95 -1.08 -18.76
C LEU A 159 8.23 -2.41 -19.02
N PHE A 160 6.97 -2.36 -19.44
CA PHE A 160 6.21 -3.55 -19.83
C PHE A 160 6.84 -4.29 -21.01
N THR A 161 7.27 -3.56 -22.05
CA THR A 161 7.94 -4.15 -23.20
C THR A 161 9.22 -4.84 -22.78
N LEU A 162 10.06 -4.17 -22.01
CA LEU A 162 11.37 -4.66 -21.54
C LEU A 162 11.25 -5.92 -20.68
N LEU A 163 10.32 -5.92 -19.71
CA LEU A 163 10.25 -6.97 -18.70
C LEU A 163 9.29 -8.11 -19.07
N PHE A 164 8.39 -7.91 -20.05
CA PHE A 164 7.43 -8.95 -20.45
C PHE A 164 7.54 -9.30 -21.92
N THR A 165 7.22 -8.37 -22.83
CA THR A 165 7.06 -8.70 -24.26
C THR A 165 8.37 -9.22 -24.86
N ASP A 166 9.49 -8.53 -24.61
CA ASP A 166 10.80 -8.91 -25.15
C ASP A 166 11.23 -10.29 -24.61
N LEU A 167 11.18 -10.47 -23.28
CA LEU A 167 11.64 -11.70 -22.65
C LEU A 167 10.80 -12.91 -23.04
N PHE A 168 9.46 -12.76 -23.08
CA PHE A 168 8.59 -13.87 -23.48
C PHE A 168 8.64 -14.18 -24.98
N SER A 169 9.10 -13.25 -25.82
CA SER A 169 9.36 -13.52 -27.24
C SER A 169 10.55 -14.46 -27.48
N GLU A 170 11.50 -14.50 -26.54
CA GLU A 170 12.67 -15.39 -26.61
C GLU A 170 12.39 -16.79 -26.07
N ILE A 171 11.25 -17.02 -25.42
CA ILE A 171 10.91 -18.30 -24.82
C ILE A 171 10.22 -19.22 -25.84
N LEU A 172 10.91 -20.26 -26.25
CA LEU A 172 10.43 -21.22 -27.27
C LEU A 172 9.28 -22.13 -26.76
N THR A 173 9.31 -22.47 -25.47
CA THR A 173 8.32 -23.35 -24.84
C THR A 173 7.72 -22.68 -23.60
N PRO A 174 6.73 -21.77 -23.78
CA PRO A 174 6.07 -21.16 -22.66
C PRO A 174 5.25 -22.19 -21.87
N PRO A 175 5.00 -21.95 -20.57
CA PRO A 175 4.12 -22.81 -19.76
C PRO A 175 2.70 -22.82 -20.34
N LYS A 176 1.92 -23.88 -20.02
CA LYS A 176 0.55 -24.01 -20.54
C LYS A 176 -0.36 -22.83 -20.12
N ARG A 177 -0.21 -22.36 -18.88
CA ARG A 177 -0.97 -21.25 -18.30
C ARG A 177 -0.13 -20.48 -17.29
N ILE A 178 -0.25 -19.17 -17.33
CA ILE A 178 0.31 -18.21 -16.36
C ILE A 178 -0.86 -17.36 -15.86
N LEU A 179 -1.31 -17.60 -14.65
CA LEU A 179 -2.36 -16.83 -14.02
C LEU A 179 -1.76 -15.66 -13.25
N ILE A 180 -2.22 -14.46 -13.56
CA ILE A 180 -1.90 -13.22 -12.86
C ILE A 180 -3.19 -12.62 -12.32
N VAL A 181 -3.22 -12.29 -11.02
CA VAL A 181 -4.38 -11.67 -10.37
C VAL A 181 -4.05 -10.22 -10.02
N LEU A 182 -4.85 -9.29 -10.53
CA LEU A 182 -4.75 -7.85 -10.27
C LEU A 182 -6.03 -7.39 -9.56
N ASP A 183 -5.96 -7.18 -8.26
CA ASP A 183 -7.11 -6.69 -7.51
C ASP A 183 -7.11 -5.17 -7.43
N ALA A 184 -8.23 -4.55 -7.77
CA ALA A 184 -8.52 -3.12 -7.69
C ALA A 184 -7.50 -2.19 -8.38
N PRO A 185 -7.13 -2.36 -9.67
CA PRO A 185 -6.27 -1.42 -10.39
C PRO A 185 -6.85 0.01 -10.49
N ASP A 186 -8.16 0.18 -10.27
CA ASP A 186 -8.81 1.47 -10.10
C ASP A 186 -8.33 2.24 -8.84
N GLU A 187 -7.63 1.57 -7.93
CA GLU A 187 -6.98 2.19 -6.77
C GLU A 187 -5.54 2.66 -7.04
N CYS A 188 -5.03 2.44 -8.26
CA CYS A 188 -3.75 3.01 -8.69
C CYS A 188 -3.79 4.54 -8.61
N GLY A 189 -2.69 5.14 -8.16
CA GLY A 189 -2.55 6.58 -8.03
C GLY A 189 -2.42 7.30 -9.38
N TYR A 190 -2.81 8.58 -9.42
CA TYR A 190 -2.53 9.43 -10.58
C TYR A 190 -1.06 9.87 -10.58
N PRO A 191 -0.44 10.10 -11.79
CA PRO A 191 -1.02 9.97 -13.14
C PRO A 191 -0.96 8.54 -13.71
N GLU A 192 -0.36 7.58 -13.04
CA GLU A 192 -0.05 6.25 -13.57
C GLU A 192 -1.30 5.38 -13.83
N ARG A 193 -2.45 5.74 -13.25
CA ARG A 193 -3.72 5.00 -13.43
C ARG A 193 -4.15 4.89 -14.88
N ASP A 194 -4.08 6.00 -15.62
CA ASP A 194 -4.53 6.04 -17.02
C ASP A 194 -3.59 5.23 -17.91
N ASP A 195 -2.28 5.31 -17.66
CA ASP A 195 -1.28 4.51 -18.36
C ASP A 195 -1.46 3.02 -18.07
N LEU A 196 -1.74 2.64 -16.83
CA LEU A 196 -2.02 1.26 -16.44
C LEU A 196 -3.30 0.74 -17.11
N THR A 197 -4.35 1.53 -17.12
CA THR A 197 -5.63 1.18 -17.77
C THR A 197 -5.42 0.97 -19.26
N ASN A 198 -4.69 1.87 -19.92
CA ASN A 198 -4.31 1.75 -21.33
C ASN A 198 -3.50 0.47 -21.59
N LEU A 199 -2.53 0.16 -20.75
CA LEU A 199 -1.71 -1.05 -20.85
C LEU A 199 -2.58 -2.32 -20.76
N ILE A 200 -3.47 -2.39 -19.76
CA ILE A 200 -4.38 -3.54 -19.59
C ILE A 200 -5.23 -3.77 -20.83
N VAL A 201 -5.83 -2.74 -21.37
CA VAL A 201 -6.80 -2.87 -22.49
C VAL A 201 -6.10 -3.09 -23.82
N ASN A 202 -5.01 -2.36 -24.07
CA ASN A 202 -4.43 -2.27 -25.41
C ASN A 202 -3.10 -3.04 -25.56
N HIS A 203 -2.51 -3.58 -24.51
CA HIS A 203 -1.20 -4.21 -24.60
C HIS A 203 -1.12 -5.66 -24.09
N LEU A 204 -2.04 -6.12 -23.23
CA LEU A 204 -2.03 -7.51 -22.73
C LEU A 204 -2.13 -8.54 -23.86
N HIS A 205 -2.78 -8.20 -24.97
CA HIS A 205 -2.87 -9.09 -26.13
C HIS A 205 -1.52 -9.36 -26.83
N LYS A 206 -0.50 -8.52 -26.57
CA LYS A 206 0.87 -8.70 -27.11
C LYS A 206 1.62 -9.84 -26.43
N LEU A 207 1.17 -10.26 -25.24
CA LEU A 207 1.76 -11.38 -24.52
C LEU A 207 1.38 -12.73 -25.15
N PRO A 208 2.16 -13.81 -24.94
CA PRO A 208 1.84 -15.17 -25.38
C PRO A 208 0.47 -15.66 -24.90
N HIS A 209 -0.12 -16.64 -25.61
CA HIS A 209 -1.47 -17.16 -25.29
C HIS A 209 -1.57 -17.85 -23.92
N CYS A 210 -0.46 -18.18 -23.29
CA CYS A 210 -0.43 -18.75 -21.95
C CYS A 210 -0.84 -17.78 -20.85
N PHE A 211 -0.77 -16.48 -21.06
CA PHE A 211 -1.15 -15.50 -20.07
C PHE A 211 -2.67 -15.42 -19.87
N ARG A 212 -3.08 -15.41 -18.62
CA ARG A 212 -4.45 -15.20 -18.15
C ARG A 212 -4.44 -14.20 -16.99
N PHE A 213 -5.24 -13.17 -17.09
CA PHE A 213 -5.35 -12.12 -16.07
C PHE A 213 -6.74 -12.15 -15.44
N VAL A 214 -6.80 -12.21 -14.12
CA VAL A 214 -8.02 -11.88 -13.37
C VAL A 214 -7.88 -10.44 -12.89
N ILE A 215 -8.86 -9.61 -13.19
CA ILE A 215 -8.84 -8.18 -12.86
C ILE A 215 -10.14 -7.83 -12.16
N SER A 216 -10.08 -7.36 -10.93
CA SER A 216 -11.24 -6.82 -10.23
C SER A 216 -11.26 -5.29 -10.36
N THR A 217 -12.42 -4.68 -10.55
CA THR A 217 -12.55 -3.21 -10.69
C THR A 217 -13.92 -2.71 -10.25
N ARG A 218 -14.03 -1.41 -10.00
CA ARG A 218 -15.31 -0.74 -9.79
C ARG A 218 -15.90 -0.28 -11.13
N PRO A 219 -17.24 -0.28 -11.29
CA PRO A 219 -17.91 0.23 -12.47
C PRO A 219 -17.94 1.78 -12.43
N ASN A 220 -16.85 2.44 -12.74
CA ASN A 220 -16.83 3.89 -12.94
C ASN A 220 -16.90 4.23 -14.44
N GLU A 221 -17.26 5.47 -14.81
CA GLU A 221 -17.47 5.87 -16.22
C GLU A 221 -16.23 5.63 -17.08
N VAL A 222 -15.03 5.86 -16.54
CA VAL A 222 -13.77 5.64 -17.26
C VAL A 222 -13.50 4.15 -17.43
N SER A 223 -13.67 3.35 -16.36
CA SER A 223 -13.44 1.91 -16.43
C SER A 223 -14.51 1.17 -17.23
N LEU A 224 -15.78 1.61 -17.19
CA LEU A 224 -16.85 1.01 -17.98
C LEU A 224 -16.53 1.09 -19.48
N ASN A 225 -16.26 2.27 -20.00
CA ASN A 225 -15.97 2.45 -21.42
C ASN A 225 -14.67 1.75 -21.86
N THR A 226 -13.71 1.65 -20.98
CA THR A 226 -12.39 1.09 -21.29
C THR A 226 -12.38 -0.43 -21.17
N PHE A 227 -12.97 -0.98 -20.11
CA PHE A 227 -13.00 -2.42 -19.89
C PHE A 227 -14.16 -3.16 -20.59
N GLU A 228 -15.16 -2.46 -21.14
CA GLU A 228 -16.22 -3.09 -21.97
C GLU A 228 -15.65 -3.97 -23.07
N LYS A 229 -14.54 -3.55 -23.69
CA LYS A 229 -13.84 -4.33 -24.73
C LYS A 229 -13.33 -5.69 -24.24
N LEU A 230 -13.19 -5.86 -22.92
CA LEU A 230 -12.74 -7.10 -22.29
C LEU A 230 -13.90 -7.98 -21.84
N ASN A 231 -15.15 -7.58 -22.11
CA ASN A 231 -16.36 -8.30 -21.74
C ASN A 231 -16.41 -8.66 -20.24
N PRO A 232 -16.52 -7.67 -19.35
CA PRO A 232 -16.45 -7.87 -17.90
C PRO A 232 -17.66 -8.63 -17.36
N LEU A 233 -17.44 -9.48 -16.37
CA LEU A 233 -18.48 -10.05 -15.54
C LEU A 233 -18.98 -9.00 -14.55
N PHE A 234 -20.22 -8.56 -14.67
CA PHE A 234 -20.85 -7.62 -13.75
C PHE A 234 -21.53 -8.34 -12.60
N ILE A 235 -21.10 -8.06 -11.37
CA ILE A 235 -21.81 -8.47 -10.16
C ILE A 235 -22.71 -7.31 -9.73
N LYS A 236 -24.03 -7.46 -9.99
CA LYS A 236 -25.04 -6.45 -9.64
C LYS A 236 -25.68 -6.77 -8.31
N CYS A 237 -26.06 -5.75 -7.55
CA CYS A 237 -26.80 -5.90 -6.30
C CYS A 237 -28.10 -6.71 -6.50
N SER A 238 -28.82 -6.46 -7.60
CA SER A 238 -30.09 -7.10 -7.95
C SER A 238 -29.96 -8.46 -8.65
N ASP A 239 -28.75 -9.04 -8.80
CA ASP A 239 -28.56 -10.38 -9.38
C ASP A 239 -29.07 -11.43 -8.38
N ASP A 240 -29.98 -12.29 -8.81
CA ASP A 240 -30.56 -13.36 -7.96
C ASP A 240 -29.48 -14.27 -7.37
N ARG A 241 -28.40 -14.54 -8.11
CA ARG A 241 -27.26 -15.33 -7.62
C ARG A 241 -26.56 -14.62 -6.45
N ASN A 242 -26.39 -13.30 -6.55
CA ASN A 242 -25.84 -12.48 -5.50
C ASN A 242 -26.75 -12.41 -4.27
N LEU A 243 -28.06 -12.26 -4.48
CA LEU A 243 -29.04 -12.28 -3.38
C LEU A 243 -29.09 -13.63 -2.67
N ASN A 244 -28.94 -14.73 -3.39
CA ASN A 244 -28.83 -16.06 -2.80
C ASN A 244 -27.55 -16.21 -1.96
N ASP A 245 -26.42 -15.69 -2.41
CA ASP A 245 -25.18 -15.67 -1.63
C ASP A 245 -25.35 -14.87 -0.33
N ILE A 246 -26.07 -13.75 -0.37
CA ILE A 246 -26.37 -12.96 0.84
C ILE A 246 -27.27 -13.73 1.81
N LYS A 247 -28.28 -14.45 1.31
CA LYS A 247 -29.11 -15.33 2.15
C LYS A 247 -28.26 -16.38 2.85
N LEU A 248 -27.36 -17.05 2.11
CA LEU A 248 -26.43 -18.02 2.69
C LEU A 248 -25.56 -17.38 3.79
N LEU A 249 -25.04 -16.16 3.55
CA LEU A 249 -24.24 -15.44 4.53
C LEU A 249 -25.04 -15.13 5.81
N VAL A 250 -26.28 -14.65 5.67
CA VAL A 250 -27.15 -14.32 6.80
C VAL A 250 -27.52 -15.57 7.56
N ASP A 251 -27.88 -16.67 6.87
CA ASP A 251 -28.24 -17.96 7.48
C ASP A 251 -27.10 -18.54 8.30
N GLU A 252 -25.87 -18.54 7.75
CA GLU A 252 -24.70 -19.04 8.45
C GLU A 252 -24.37 -18.19 9.68
N ARG A 253 -24.44 -16.85 9.53
CA ARG A 253 -24.05 -15.95 10.62
C ARG A 253 -25.09 -15.81 11.72
N ILE A 254 -26.37 -15.83 11.41
CA ILE A 254 -27.45 -15.64 12.40
C ILE A 254 -27.90 -16.95 13.02
N GLY A 255 -27.66 -18.09 12.33
CA GLY A 255 -28.04 -19.42 12.81
C GLY A 255 -29.36 -19.89 12.22
N SER A 256 -29.69 -21.18 12.42
CA SER A 256 -30.76 -21.90 11.70
C SER A 256 -32.11 -21.92 12.42
N SER A 257 -32.34 -21.05 13.41
CA SER A 257 -33.62 -21.06 14.18
C SER A 257 -34.75 -20.42 13.37
N ASP A 258 -35.89 -21.09 13.27
CA ASP A 258 -37.11 -20.59 12.64
C ASP A 258 -37.65 -19.32 13.30
N SER A 259 -37.40 -19.14 14.62
CA SER A 259 -37.79 -17.94 15.35
C SER A 259 -37.06 -16.66 14.87
N LEU A 260 -36.02 -16.80 14.05
CA LEU A 260 -35.21 -15.69 13.50
C LEU A 260 -35.50 -15.42 12.01
N LEU A 261 -36.52 -16.09 11.43
CA LEU A 261 -36.80 -15.99 9.99
C LEU A 261 -37.12 -14.54 9.56
N ASP A 262 -37.98 -13.87 10.34
CA ASP A 262 -38.35 -12.47 10.04
C ASP A 262 -37.11 -11.54 10.12
N LEU A 263 -36.28 -11.72 11.14
CA LEU A 263 -35.03 -10.98 11.28
C LEU A 263 -34.09 -11.23 10.11
N LYS A 264 -33.94 -12.48 9.67
CA LYS A 264 -33.09 -12.83 8.54
C LYS A 264 -33.56 -12.20 7.23
N ASN A 265 -34.86 -12.26 6.97
CA ASN A 265 -35.44 -11.63 5.79
C ASN A 265 -35.23 -10.11 5.81
N ASP A 266 -35.44 -9.47 6.96
CA ASP A 266 -35.19 -8.03 7.12
C ASP A 266 -33.71 -7.67 6.90
N LEU A 267 -32.75 -8.49 7.36
CA LEU A 267 -31.33 -8.30 7.13
C LEU A 267 -30.96 -8.43 5.65
N VAL A 268 -31.53 -9.42 4.95
CA VAL A 268 -31.31 -9.61 3.50
C VAL A 268 -31.87 -8.42 2.70
N ASP A 269 -33.09 -8.00 3.03
CA ASP A 269 -33.74 -6.88 2.35
C ASP A 269 -32.96 -5.56 2.57
N LYS A 270 -32.53 -5.31 3.80
CA LYS A 270 -31.77 -4.10 4.15
C LYS A 270 -30.33 -4.12 3.64
N ALA A 271 -29.75 -5.29 3.42
CA ALA A 271 -28.45 -5.41 2.78
C ALA A 271 -28.46 -4.93 1.31
N ASP A 272 -29.64 -4.89 0.68
CA ASP A 272 -29.86 -4.38 -0.69
C ASP A 272 -28.80 -4.87 -1.70
N GLY A 273 -28.48 -6.15 -1.64
CA GLY A 273 -27.48 -6.76 -2.52
C GLY A 273 -26.01 -6.51 -2.15
N HIS A 274 -25.72 -5.78 -1.07
CA HIS A 274 -24.34 -5.48 -0.65
C HIS A 274 -23.82 -6.49 0.38
N MET A 275 -22.86 -7.32 -0.01
CA MET A 275 -22.26 -8.36 0.83
C MET A 275 -21.61 -7.79 2.11
N LEU A 276 -20.92 -6.64 1.99
CA LEU A 276 -20.31 -5.96 3.12
C LEU A 276 -21.38 -5.52 4.13
N LEU A 277 -22.47 -4.89 3.65
CA LEU A 277 -23.53 -4.42 4.52
C LEU A 277 -24.21 -5.61 5.23
N ALA A 278 -24.51 -6.70 4.52
CA ALA A 278 -25.03 -7.92 5.12
C ALA A 278 -24.13 -8.44 6.24
N SER A 279 -22.82 -8.48 6.00
CA SER A 279 -21.82 -8.91 6.98
C SER A 279 -21.80 -8.01 8.22
N LEU A 280 -21.81 -6.68 8.02
CA LEU A 280 -21.81 -5.69 9.10
C LEU A 280 -23.10 -5.78 9.94
N LEU A 281 -24.26 -5.88 9.29
CA LEU A 281 -25.56 -6.02 9.97
C LEU A 281 -25.63 -7.30 10.80
N CYS A 282 -25.15 -8.44 10.27
CA CYS A 282 -25.08 -9.69 11.03
C CYS A 282 -24.18 -9.58 12.26
N ASN A 283 -23.02 -8.92 12.14
CA ASN A 283 -22.14 -8.70 13.28
C ASN A 283 -22.78 -7.81 14.33
N GLU A 284 -23.52 -6.78 13.91
CA GLU A 284 -24.22 -5.87 14.81
C GLU A 284 -25.31 -6.60 15.62
N VAL A 285 -26.12 -7.43 14.95
CA VAL A 285 -27.13 -8.26 15.61
C VAL A 285 -26.50 -9.21 16.64
N LYS A 286 -25.38 -9.85 16.31
CA LYS A 286 -24.66 -10.73 17.23
C LYS A 286 -24.13 -10.01 18.46
N ASN A 287 -23.58 -8.81 18.26
CA ASN A 287 -22.88 -8.08 19.32
C ASN A 287 -23.84 -7.32 20.23
N GLN A 288 -24.93 -6.81 19.71
CA GLN A 288 -25.80 -5.87 20.43
C GLN A 288 -27.27 -6.27 20.50
N GLY A 289 -27.68 -7.29 19.75
CA GLY A 289 -29.09 -7.73 19.74
C GLY A 289 -30.04 -6.65 19.21
N LEU A 290 -29.68 -6.00 18.10
CA LEU A 290 -30.47 -4.93 17.50
C LEU A 290 -31.89 -5.40 17.18
N SER A 291 -32.88 -4.55 17.49
CA SER A 291 -34.24 -4.73 16.99
C SER A 291 -34.31 -4.36 15.51
N ASN A 292 -35.24 -4.98 14.76
CA ASN A 292 -35.45 -4.71 13.34
C ASN A 292 -35.65 -3.22 13.01
N ALA A 293 -36.23 -2.46 13.95
CA ALA A 293 -36.46 -1.00 13.77
C ALA A 293 -35.20 -0.15 13.74
N SER A 294 -34.07 -0.65 14.26
CA SER A 294 -32.79 0.07 14.34
C SER A 294 -31.77 -0.36 13.28
N ILE A 295 -32.12 -1.30 12.39
CA ILE A 295 -31.22 -1.78 11.36
C ILE A 295 -31.14 -0.76 10.22
N PRO A 296 -29.93 -0.25 9.88
CA PRO A 296 -29.70 0.69 8.77
C PRO A 296 -30.13 0.12 7.42
N LYS A 297 -30.57 0.98 6.50
CA LYS A 297 -31.11 0.59 5.19
C LYS A 297 -30.02 0.51 4.10
N ASN A 298 -28.90 1.19 4.29
CA ASN A 298 -27.78 1.24 3.35
C ASN A 298 -26.45 1.48 4.10
N LEU A 299 -25.33 1.47 3.38
CA LEU A 299 -24.01 1.69 3.95
C LEU A 299 -23.84 3.09 4.56
N ASP A 300 -24.45 4.12 3.96
CA ASP A 300 -24.35 5.49 4.44
C ASP A 300 -25.01 5.64 5.80
N GLU A 301 -26.26 5.16 5.94
CA GLU A 301 -27.00 5.14 7.20
C GLU A 301 -26.29 4.25 8.26
N TYR A 302 -25.65 3.17 7.82
CA TYR A 302 -24.83 2.33 8.70
C TYR A 302 -23.64 3.11 9.27
N TYR A 303 -22.86 3.78 8.43
CA TYR A 303 -21.70 4.55 8.87
C TYR A 303 -22.11 5.69 9.80
N GLU A 304 -23.14 6.46 9.44
CA GLU A 304 -23.65 7.55 10.26
C GLU A 304 -24.12 7.05 11.64
N THR A 305 -24.96 6.01 11.67
CA THR A 305 -25.49 5.44 12.92
C THR A 305 -24.38 4.88 13.79
N TYR A 306 -23.41 4.19 13.18
CA TYR A 306 -22.28 3.60 13.88
C TYR A 306 -21.35 4.69 14.47
N LEU A 307 -20.96 5.67 13.68
CA LEU A 307 -20.07 6.76 14.14
C LEU A 307 -20.74 7.58 15.25
N LYS A 308 -22.05 7.84 15.14
CA LYS A 308 -22.82 8.52 16.19
C LYS A 308 -22.85 7.75 17.51
N ARG A 309 -22.98 6.43 17.45
CA ARG A 309 -22.89 5.57 18.63
C ARG A 309 -21.48 5.56 19.19
N LEU A 310 -20.49 5.42 18.33
CA LEU A 310 -19.07 5.42 18.71
C LEU A 310 -18.69 6.73 19.41
N GLY A 311 -19.12 7.88 18.88
CA GLY A 311 -18.92 9.18 19.53
C GLY A 311 -19.45 9.20 20.96
N LYS A 312 -20.69 8.73 21.18
CA LYS A 312 -21.30 8.63 22.53
C LYS A 312 -20.53 7.68 23.46
N GLU A 313 -20.01 6.56 22.95
CA GLU A 313 -19.19 5.65 23.74
C GLU A 313 -17.83 6.28 24.12
N LEU A 314 -17.26 7.08 23.24
CA LEU A 314 -16.00 7.81 23.48
C LEU A 314 -16.17 8.94 24.51
N GLU A 315 -17.34 9.59 24.56
CA GLU A 315 -17.69 10.60 25.59
C GLU A 315 -17.58 10.02 27.03
N LEU A 316 -17.87 8.73 27.22
CA LEU A 316 -17.71 8.05 28.51
C LEU A 316 -16.26 8.04 29.00
N PHE A 317 -15.30 8.18 28.08
CA PHE A 317 -13.87 8.31 28.37
C PHE A 317 -13.39 9.77 28.37
N LYS A 318 -14.32 10.75 28.35
CA LYS A 318 -14.04 12.18 28.28
C LYS A 318 -13.32 12.61 26.99
N ILE A 319 -13.56 11.88 25.90
CA ILE A 319 -13.09 12.24 24.57
C ILE A 319 -14.17 13.13 23.94
N GLU A 320 -13.81 14.37 23.64
CA GLU A 320 -14.71 15.33 23.02
C GLU A 320 -14.97 14.95 21.56
N GLU A 321 -16.18 15.24 21.06
CA GLU A 321 -16.59 14.95 19.68
C GLU A 321 -15.64 15.58 18.65
N GLU A 322 -15.16 16.80 18.89
CA GLU A 322 -14.20 17.49 18.03
C GLU A 322 -12.89 16.69 17.87
N LYS A 323 -12.41 16.07 18.96
CA LYS A 323 -11.21 15.20 18.93
C LYS A 323 -11.46 13.93 18.14
N PHE A 324 -12.64 13.37 18.25
CA PHE A 324 -13.03 12.19 17.48
C PHE A 324 -13.11 12.52 15.97
N LEU A 325 -13.75 13.64 15.59
CA LEU A 325 -13.78 14.12 14.20
C LEU A 325 -12.37 14.37 13.66
N SER A 326 -11.50 15.00 14.47
CA SER A 326 -10.09 15.20 14.11
C SER A 326 -9.33 13.88 13.86
N ALA A 327 -9.64 12.83 14.60
CA ALA A 327 -9.07 11.51 14.35
C ALA A 327 -9.57 10.88 13.02
N LEU A 328 -10.85 11.10 12.68
CA LEU A 328 -11.40 10.70 11.37
C LEU A 328 -10.73 11.49 10.23
N ASP A 329 -10.52 12.80 10.39
CA ASP A 329 -9.81 13.65 9.44
C ASP A 329 -8.40 13.12 9.16
N ALA A 330 -7.64 12.79 10.21
CA ALA A 330 -6.29 12.26 10.09
C ALA A 330 -6.26 10.88 9.39
N LEU A 331 -7.18 9.98 9.76
CA LEU A 331 -7.26 8.63 9.18
C LEU A 331 -7.68 8.66 7.72
N ALA A 332 -8.56 9.57 7.31
CA ALA A 332 -9.04 9.66 5.94
C ALA A 332 -7.96 10.15 4.95
N VAL A 333 -7.00 10.94 5.42
CA VAL A 333 -5.89 11.46 4.59
C VAL A 333 -4.61 10.62 4.70
N ALA A 334 -4.61 9.57 5.48
CA ALA A 334 -3.45 8.72 5.71
C ALA A 334 -2.93 8.10 4.41
N LYS A 335 -1.61 8.05 4.26
CA LYS A 335 -0.92 7.46 3.09
C LYS A 335 -0.58 5.98 3.27
N GLU A 336 -0.55 5.53 4.51
CA GLU A 336 -0.46 4.14 4.98
C GLU A 336 -1.24 4.05 6.31
N PRO A 337 -1.49 2.84 6.85
CA PRO A 337 -2.07 2.71 8.18
C PRO A 337 -1.31 3.56 9.20
N LEU A 338 -2.02 4.43 9.91
CA LEU A 338 -1.42 5.38 10.86
C LEU A 338 -0.90 4.66 12.11
N PRO A 339 0.30 4.94 12.59
CA PRO A 339 0.72 4.53 13.91
C PRO A 339 -0.32 4.92 14.96
N TRP A 340 -0.72 3.99 15.83
CA TRP A 340 -1.73 4.24 16.86
C TRP A 340 -1.41 5.45 17.73
N LYS A 341 -0.12 5.73 17.91
CA LYS A 341 0.36 6.89 18.67
C LYS A 341 -0.20 8.22 18.16
N ILE A 342 -0.39 8.37 16.85
CA ILE A 342 -1.01 9.57 16.27
C ILE A 342 -2.45 9.74 16.81
N ILE A 343 -3.21 8.66 16.81
CA ILE A 343 -4.59 8.67 17.30
C ILE A 343 -4.63 8.93 18.81
N GLU A 344 -3.71 8.36 19.59
CA GLU A 344 -3.59 8.64 21.02
C GLU A 344 -3.34 10.13 21.29
N ASP A 345 -2.44 10.75 20.52
CA ASP A 345 -2.10 12.16 20.69
C ASP A 345 -3.28 13.06 20.29
N ILE A 346 -3.98 12.79 19.17
CA ILE A 346 -5.18 13.53 18.75
C ILE A 346 -6.31 13.39 19.78
N LEU A 347 -6.58 12.18 20.25
CA LEU A 347 -7.62 11.90 21.24
C LEU A 347 -7.21 12.25 22.68
N CYS A 348 -5.98 12.73 22.89
CA CYS A 348 -5.40 13.06 24.20
C CYS A 348 -5.48 11.91 25.21
N LEU A 349 -5.16 10.68 24.77
CA LEU A 349 -5.22 9.49 25.62
C LEU A 349 -4.01 9.40 26.56
N ASN A 350 -4.20 9.79 27.82
CA ASN A 350 -3.12 9.88 28.82
C ASN A 350 -2.88 8.56 29.59
N SER A 351 -3.62 7.49 29.29
CA SER A 351 -3.55 6.22 30.01
C SER A 351 -3.57 5.04 29.06
N THR A 352 -2.60 4.13 29.21
CA THR A 352 -2.54 2.88 28.45
C THR A 352 -3.83 2.05 28.59
N CYS A 353 -4.43 2.04 29.77
CA CYS A 353 -5.68 1.31 30.01
C CYS A 353 -6.84 1.91 29.21
N ILE A 354 -6.94 3.24 29.11
CA ILE A 354 -7.95 3.93 28.29
C ILE A 354 -7.69 3.68 26.82
N SER A 355 -6.44 3.79 26.39
CA SER A 355 -6.05 3.51 25.00
C SER A 355 -6.46 2.10 24.56
N ILE A 356 -6.22 1.07 25.34
CA ILE A 356 -6.64 -0.31 25.05
C ILE A 356 -8.17 -0.42 24.94
N LYS A 357 -8.92 0.24 25.83
CA LYS A 357 -10.40 0.21 25.80
C LYS A 357 -10.92 0.93 24.55
N VAL A 358 -10.40 2.11 24.25
CA VAL A 358 -10.77 2.88 23.05
C VAL A 358 -10.49 2.07 21.79
N ARG A 359 -9.31 1.45 21.67
CA ARG A 359 -8.96 0.58 20.55
C ARG A 359 -9.96 -0.58 20.37
N LYS A 360 -10.43 -1.17 21.46
CA LYS A 360 -11.45 -2.23 21.42
C LYS A 360 -12.80 -1.70 20.94
N ILE A 361 -13.21 -0.52 21.40
CA ILE A 361 -14.49 0.09 21.01
C ILE A 361 -14.53 0.40 19.51
N ILE A 362 -13.45 0.97 18.96
CA ILE A 362 -13.39 1.35 17.55
C ILE A 362 -13.21 0.17 16.59
N SER A 363 -12.94 -1.04 17.08
CA SER A 363 -12.49 -2.20 16.26
C SER A 363 -13.46 -2.69 15.19
N CYS A 364 -14.70 -2.21 15.15
CA CYS A 364 -15.68 -2.61 14.11
C CYS A 364 -15.46 -1.90 12.76
N LEU A 365 -15.07 -0.62 12.77
CA LEU A 365 -14.77 0.15 11.55
C LEU A 365 -13.28 0.40 11.35
N PHE A 366 -12.45 0.05 12.34
CA PHE A 366 -11.01 0.31 12.32
C PHE A 366 -10.25 -0.99 12.58
N VAL A 367 -9.27 -1.26 11.76
CA VAL A 367 -8.41 -2.44 11.88
C VAL A 367 -7.04 -2.01 12.37
N THR A 368 -6.51 -2.75 13.32
CA THR A 368 -5.13 -2.57 13.79
C THR A 368 -4.27 -3.71 13.25
N ASN A 369 -3.21 -3.39 12.53
CA ASN A 369 -2.26 -4.39 12.01
C ASN A 369 -1.29 -4.89 13.11
N LYS A 370 -0.41 -5.85 12.76
CA LYS A 370 0.57 -6.44 13.69
C LYS A 370 1.58 -5.43 14.25
N GLU A 371 1.83 -4.35 13.54
CA GLU A 371 2.75 -3.28 13.94
C GLU A 371 2.06 -2.22 14.81
N GLY A 372 0.78 -2.39 15.11
CA GLY A 372 0.00 -1.46 15.91
C GLY A 372 -0.46 -0.22 15.15
N CYS A 373 -0.42 -0.24 13.82
CA CYS A 373 -0.97 0.83 12.99
C CYS A 373 -2.45 0.60 12.68
N VAL A 374 -3.22 1.68 12.59
CA VAL A 374 -4.67 1.67 12.42
C VAL A 374 -5.08 2.24 11.05
N SER A 375 -6.08 1.64 10.46
CA SER A 375 -6.74 2.10 9.22
C SER A 375 -8.23 1.81 9.28
N PHE A 376 -9.01 2.37 8.36
CA PHE A 376 -10.39 1.96 8.18
C PHE A 376 -10.47 0.48 7.74
N PHE A 377 -11.48 -0.22 8.23
CA PHE A 377 -11.73 -1.63 7.88
C PHE A 377 -11.94 -1.82 6.37
N HIS A 378 -12.60 -0.87 5.71
CA HIS A 378 -12.91 -0.95 4.29
C HIS A 378 -12.81 0.43 3.63
N LYS A 379 -12.35 0.48 2.38
CA LYS A 379 -12.20 1.72 1.62
C LYS A 379 -13.51 2.50 1.47
N SER A 380 -14.66 1.83 1.42
CA SER A 380 -15.95 2.53 1.32
C SER A 380 -16.22 3.48 2.48
N THR A 381 -15.65 3.23 3.67
CA THR A 381 -15.72 4.16 4.79
C THR A 381 -14.96 5.46 4.48
N THR A 382 -13.75 5.33 3.94
CA THR A 382 -12.96 6.49 3.50
C THR A 382 -13.66 7.23 2.35
N ASP A 383 -14.16 6.49 1.35
CA ASP A 383 -14.88 7.08 0.22
C ASP A 383 -16.11 7.87 0.71
N TRP A 384 -16.89 7.30 1.66
CA TRP A 384 -18.06 7.95 2.24
C TRP A 384 -17.69 9.21 3.04
N LEU A 385 -16.63 9.16 3.85
CA LEU A 385 -16.14 10.31 4.62
C LEU A 385 -15.62 11.45 3.74
N LEU A 386 -15.05 11.12 2.57
CA LEU A 386 -14.48 12.09 1.63
C LEU A 386 -15.50 12.68 0.64
N VAL A 387 -16.71 12.10 0.55
CA VAL A 387 -17.76 12.68 -0.29
C VAL A 387 -18.20 14.02 0.32
N ASP A 388 -18.22 15.04 -0.52
CA ASP A 388 -18.65 16.41 -0.14
C ASP A 388 -20.18 16.43 0.04
N CYS A 389 -20.67 15.72 1.06
CA CYS A 389 -22.07 15.62 1.46
C CYS A 389 -22.30 16.32 2.78
N GLU A 390 -23.52 16.84 3.00
CA GLU A 390 -23.96 17.47 4.24
C GLU A 390 -24.24 16.42 5.35
N HIS A 391 -23.25 15.61 5.72
CA HIS A 391 -23.36 14.78 6.92
C HIS A 391 -22.37 15.26 8.00
N ASP A 392 -22.68 15.01 9.26
CA ASP A 392 -21.95 15.52 10.43
C ASP A 392 -20.48 15.02 10.50
N TYR A 393 -20.13 13.99 9.72
CA TYR A 393 -18.81 13.33 9.71
C TYR A 393 -17.97 13.64 8.46
N SER A 394 -18.36 14.65 7.66
CA SER A 394 -17.59 15.05 6.48
C SER A 394 -16.17 15.48 6.85
N VAL A 395 -15.18 14.88 6.22
CA VAL A 395 -13.75 15.05 6.54
C VAL A 395 -13.21 16.39 6.06
N LYS A 396 -12.52 17.09 6.95
CA LYS A 396 -11.72 18.27 6.65
C LYS A 396 -10.30 17.87 6.25
N THR A 397 -10.10 17.55 4.97
CA THR A 397 -8.82 17.00 4.47
C THR A 397 -7.61 17.87 4.83
N SER A 398 -7.72 19.21 4.72
CA SER A 398 -6.62 20.11 5.08
C SER A 398 -6.27 20.01 6.56
N LEU A 399 -7.27 19.89 7.46
CA LEU A 399 -7.05 19.72 8.90
C LEU A 399 -6.41 18.36 9.18
N GLY A 400 -6.89 17.30 8.53
CA GLY A 400 -6.28 15.96 8.64
C GLY A 400 -4.81 15.97 8.27
N HIS A 401 -4.44 16.62 7.15
CA HIS A 401 -3.04 16.75 6.75
C HIS A 401 -2.21 17.53 7.75
N LEU A 402 -2.74 18.61 8.34
CA LEU A 402 -2.04 19.39 9.36
C LEU A 402 -1.79 18.59 10.64
N LEU A 403 -2.79 17.85 11.13
CA LEU A 403 -2.65 17.02 12.33
C LEU A 403 -1.58 15.93 12.17
N VAL A 404 -1.58 15.26 11.03
CA VAL A 404 -0.57 14.24 10.73
C VAL A 404 0.81 14.88 10.55
N LEU A 405 0.90 16.03 9.90
CA LEU A 405 2.15 16.79 9.74
C LEU A 405 2.73 17.23 11.09
N GLU A 406 1.90 17.72 12.01
CA GLU A 406 2.33 18.12 13.36
C GLU A 406 2.98 16.95 14.09
N PHE A 407 2.38 15.76 14.03
CA PHE A 407 2.97 14.56 14.59
C PHE A 407 4.29 14.18 13.90
N CYS A 408 4.32 14.19 12.58
CA CYS A 408 5.54 13.89 11.81
C CYS A 408 6.66 14.86 12.16
N SER A 409 6.35 16.16 12.23
CA SER A 409 7.32 17.21 12.58
C SER A 409 7.91 17.00 13.97
N LYS A 410 7.07 16.70 14.96
CA LYS A 410 7.52 16.38 16.31
C LYS A 410 8.43 15.16 16.34
N THR A 411 8.07 14.10 15.63
CA THR A 411 8.89 12.88 15.54
C THR A 411 10.23 13.15 14.87
N LEU A 412 10.27 13.95 13.81
CA LEU A 412 11.51 14.33 13.11
C LEU A 412 12.37 15.28 13.96
N ASP A 413 11.78 16.17 14.73
CA ASP A 413 12.49 17.03 15.67
C ASP A 413 13.14 16.22 16.81
N ASP A 414 12.48 15.17 17.27
CA ASP A 414 13.06 14.22 18.21
C ASP A 414 14.28 13.49 17.60
N VAL A 415 14.20 13.08 16.33
CA VAL A 415 15.33 12.50 15.59
C VAL A 415 16.50 13.46 15.53
N ILE A 416 16.26 14.71 15.18
CA ILE A 416 17.27 15.76 15.13
C ILE A 416 17.91 15.98 16.51
N THR A 417 17.11 15.94 17.57
CA THR A 417 17.53 16.30 18.94
C THR A 417 18.21 15.15 19.67
N LEU A 418 17.62 13.95 19.62
CA LEU A 418 18.02 12.78 20.41
C LEU A 418 19.03 11.90 19.69
N LYS A 419 19.23 12.11 18.40
CA LYS A 419 20.07 11.35 17.48
C LYS A 419 19.52 9.93 17.21
N VAL A 420 19.57 9.52 15.95
CA VAL A 420 19.00 8.25 15.50
C VAL A 420 19.71 7.07 16.14
N ASN A 421 18.95 6.22 16.81
CA ASN A 421 19.36 4.91 17.27
C ASN A 421 18.62 3.85 16.42
N PHE A 422 19.23 2.70 16.14
CA PHE A 422 18.66 1.62 15.31
C PHE A 422 17.31 1.11 15.82
N ASP A 423 17.12 1.06 17.14
CA ASP A 423 15.84 0.65 17.73
C ASP A 423 14.69 1.61 17.39
N ILE A 424 15.01 2.88 17.18
CA ILE A 424 14.04 3.92 16.79
C ILE A 424 13.65 3.79 15.31
N ILE A 425 14.59 3.38 14.43
CA ILE A 425 14.34 3.23 12.99
C ILE A 425 13.24 2.20 12.69
N GLN A 426 13.15 1.13 13.50
CA GLN A 426 12.11 0.12 13.35
C GLN A 426 10.74 0.58 13.87
N HIS A 427 10.66 1.72 14.54
CA HIS A 427 9.41 2.20 15.11
C HIS A 427 8.46 2.73 14.01
N ALA A 428 7.20 2.25 14.01
CA ALA A 428 6.21 2.61 12.99
C ALA A 428 6.00 4.12 12.86
N SER A 429 6.07 4.88 13.98
CA SER A 429 5.93 6.33 13.99
C SER A 429 7.04 7.03 13.21
N LEU A 430 8.29 6.62 13.39
CA LEU A 430 9.40 7.20 12.64
C LEU A 430 9.32 6.84 11.16
N ARG A 431 9.04 5.56 10.85
CA ARG A 431 8.87 5.11 9.46
C ARG A 431 7.79 5.92 8.74
N TYR A 432 6.64 6.10 9.37
CA TYR A 432 5.56 6.91 8.80
C TYR A 432 6.02 8.36 8.60
N SER A 433 6.64 8.95 9.61
CA SER A 433 7.05 10.37 9.59
C SER A 433 8.08 10.66 8.49
N VAL A 434 9.15 9.86 8.36
CA VAL A 434 10.17 10.09 7.33
C VAL A 434 9.63 9.89 5.91
N ASN A 435 8.66 8.99 5.74
CA ASN A 435 8.11 8.71 4.42
C ASN A 435 7.07 9.74 3.98
N TYR A 436 6.26 10.26 4.91
CA TYR A 436 5.02 10.96 4.54
C TYR A 436 4.88 12.39 5.06
N TRP A 437 5.82 12.93 5.86
CA TRP A 437 5.77 14.32 6.31
C TRP A 437 5.67 15.30 5.13
N LEU A 438 6.45 15.09 4.06
CA LEU A 438 6.44 15.97 2.90
C LEU A 438 5.13 15.89 2.09
N PRO A 439 4.60 14.71 1.71
CA PRO A 439 3.29 14.60 1.10
C PRO A 439 2.16 15.28 1.90
N HIS A 440 2.17 15.14 3.23
CA HIS A 440 1.16 15.82 4.08
C HIS A 440 1.35 17.33 4.08
N MET A 441 2.58 17.81 4.16
CA MET A 441 2.89 19.23 4.14
C MET A 441 2.47 19.89 2.82
N LEU A 442 2.78 19.27 1.68
CA LEU A 442 2.38 19.80 0.37
C LEU A 442 0.86 19.82 0.21
N SER A 443 0.15 18.87 0.82
CA SER A 443 -1.32 18.81 0.80
C SER A 443 -1.98 19.83 1.74
N ALA A 444 -1.29 20.27 2.79
CA ALA A 444 -1.79 21.28 3.74
C ALA A 444 -1.81 22.72 3.18
N ARG A 445 -1.08 22.98 2.07
CA ARG A 445 -1.09 24.26 1.30
C ARG A 445 -0.66 25.52 2.05
N ASP A 446 0.30 25.42 2.96
CA ASP A 446 0.93 26.56 3.61
C ASP A 446 2.35 26.77 3.07
N ASN A 447 2.51 27.67 2.09
CA ASN A 447 3.77 27.86 1.35
C ASN A 447 4.95 28.31 2.25
N ASP A 448 4.70 29.16 3.23
CA ASP A 448 5.77 29.61 4.14
C ASP A 448 6.23 28.48 5.07
N CYS A 449 5.29 27.70 5.57
CA CYS A 449 5.57 26.49 6.34
C CYS A 449 6.30 25.44 5.51
N ILE A 450 5.94 25.29 4.22
CA ILE A 450 6.56 24.34 3.29
C ILE A 450 8.05 24.67 3.13
N VAL A 451 8.40 25.89 2.76
CA VAL A 451 9.81 26.29 2.54
C VAL A 451 10.64 26.06 3.79
N LYS A 452 10.14 26.49 4.95
CA LYS A 452 10.86 26.36 6.23
C LYS A 452 11.12 24.91 6.61
N ASN A 453 10.11 24.06 6.54
CA ASN A 453 10.21 22.66 6.95
C ASN A 453 10.99 21.80 5.93
N VAL A 454 10.87 22.08 4.63
CA VAL A 454 11.68 21.42 3.60
C VAL A 454 13.15 21.70 3.84
N CYS A 455 13.53 22.96 4.05
CA CYS A 455 14.90 23.30 4.37
C CYS A 455 15.40 22.68 5.69
N LYS A 456 14.48 22.44 6.64
CA LYS A 456 14.81 21.81 7.92
C LYS A 456 15.01 20.31 7.80
N TYR A 457 14.07 19.59 7.16
CA TYR A 457 14.05 18.13 7.20
C TYR A 457 14.70 17.44 5.98
N LEU A 458 14.57 18.01 4.78
CA LEU A 458 15.13 17.39 3.57
C LEU A 458 16.66 17.49 3.48
N VAL A 459 17.26 18.49 4.14
CA VAL A 459 18.72 18.69 4.14
C VAL A 459 19.38 18.37 5.48
N ASP A 460 18.61 18.09 6.54
CA ASP A 460 19.17 17.63 7.80
C ASP A 460 19.77 16.23 7.67
N LEU A 461 21.02 16.07 8.05
CA LEU A 461 21.76 14.82 7.84
C LEU A 461 21.15 13.64 8.61
N GLU A 462 20.68 13.86 9.84
CA GLU A 462 20.09 12.80 10.66
C GLU A 462 18.76 12.32 10.08
N VAL A 463 17.92 13.25 9.61
CA VAL A 463 16.65 12.93 8.93
C VAL A 463 16.90 12.24 7.60
N LEU A 464 17.89 12.69 6.82
CA LEU A 464 18.26 12.07 5.54
C LEU A 464 18.76 10.63 5.75
N ILE A 465 19.65 10.41 6.71
CA ILE A 465 20.11 9.07 7.07
C ILE A 465 18.94 8.20 7.48
N ALA A 466 18.09 8.67 8.42
CA ALA A 466 16.92 7.92 8.85
C ALA A 466 16.00 7.57 7.67
N SER A 467 15.74 8.53 6.78
CA SER A 467 14.88 8.33 5.60
C SER A 467 15.46 7.29 4.63
N ILE A 468 16.76 7.36 4.33
CA ILE A 468 17.44 6.39 3.46
C ILE A 468 17.37 4.98 4.04
N PHE A 469 17.59 4.82 5.34
CA PHE A 469 17.54 3.51 5.99
C PHE A 469 16.13 2.96 6.14
N VAL A 470 15.13 3.82 6.31
CA VAL A 470 13.72 3.41 6.41
C VAL A 470 13.16 3.00 5.04
N ASP A 471 13.28 3.87 4.05
CA ASP A 471 12.81 3.63 2.69
C ASP A 471 13.51 4.56 1.69
N PHE A 472 14.57 4.05 1.07
CA PHE A 472 15.34 4.80 0.09
C PHE A 472 14.50 5.24 -1.12
N SER A 473 13.62 4.36 -1.60
CA SER A 473 12.76 4.68 -2.75
C SER A 473 11.81 5.82 -2.45
N GLN A 474 11.19 5.82 -1.27
CA GLN A 474 10.31 6.90 -0.83
C GLN A 474 11.08 8.21 -0.59
N THR A 475 12.33 8.12 -0.12
CA THR A 475 13.20 9.30 0.01
C THR A 475 13.45 9.96 -1.35
N CYS A 476 13.78 9.18 -2.38
CA CYS A 476 13.93 9.71 -3.74
C CYS A 476 12.64 10.33 -4.28
N GLU A 477 11.49 9.70 -4.03
CA GLU A 477 10.18 10.23 -4.40
C GLU A 477 9.86 11.55 -3.70
N ASN A 478 10.21 11.70 -2.43
CA ASN A 478 10.03 12.96 -1.70
C ASN A 478 10.83 14.11 -2.33
N PHE A 479 12.11 13.87 -2.72
CA PHE A 479 12.89 14.87 -3.45
C PHE A 479 12.25 15.24 -4.79
N LYS A 480 11.81 14.24 -5.55
CA LYS A 480 11.15 14.43 -6.84
C LYS A 480 9.84 15.22 -6.72
N LEU A 481 9.02 14.89 -5.73
CA LEU A 481 7.77 15.60 -5.43
C LEU A 481 8.03 17.08 -5.13
N PHE A 482 9.04 17.37 -4.30
CA PHE A 482 9.37 18.75 -3.97
C PHE A 482 9.91 19.53 -5.15
N ILE A 483 10.81 18.96 -5.96
CA ILE A 483 11.36 19.59 -7.16
C ILE A 483 10.25 19.91 -8.18
N ALA A 484 9.21 19.08 -8.25
CA ALA A 484 8.05 19.32 -9.11
C ALA A 484 7.05 20.32 -8.55
N HIS A 485 7.13 20.66 -7.26
CA HIS A 485 6.16 21.54 -6.61
C HIS A 485 6.46 23.02 -6.91
N GLU A 486 5.42 23.86 -7.01
CA GLU A 486 5.56 25.29 -7.35
C GLU A 486 6.46 26.07 -6.38
N THR A 487 6.46 25.71 -5.09
CA THR A 487 7.33 26.37 -4.09
C THR A 487 8.81 26.16 -4.33
N TYR A 488 9.22 25.12 -5.06
CA TYR A 488 10.61 24.92 -5.44
C TYR A 488 11.16 26.08 -6.30
N PHE A 489 10.33 26.65 -7.16
CA PHE A 489 10.72 27.77 -8.03
C PHE A 489 10.86 29.11 -7.28
N HIS A 490 10.34 29.20 -6.05
CA HIS A 490 10.53 30.36 -5.18
C HIS A 490 11.86 30.32 -4.40
N LEU A 491 12.58 29.20 -4.43
CA LEU A 491 13.92 29.08 -3.85
C LEU A 491 14.96 29.86 -4.67
N SER A 492 16.06 30.25 -4.00
CA SER A 492 17.22 30.81 -4.72
C SER A 492 17.83 29.78 -5.68
N GLU A 493 18.51 30.28 -6.70
CA GLU A 493 19.17 29.41 -7.69
C GLU A 493 20.18 28.45 -7.02
N ASP A 494 21.01 28.95 -6.10
CA ASP A 494 21.98 28.14 -5.35
C ASP A 494 21.28 27.02 -4.53
N THR A 495 20.13 27.33 -3.89
CA THR A 495 19.38 26.34 -3.13
C THR A 495 18.76 25.28 -4.05
N ARG A 496 18.27 25.68 -5.23
CA ARG A 496 17.76 24.73 -6.23
C ARG A 496 18.85 23.81 -6.78
N LEU A 497 20.04 24.34 -7.04
CA LEU A 497 21.19 23.55 -7.46
C LEU A 497 21.54 22.50 -6.41
N LEU A 498 21.57 22.87 -5.14
CA LEU A 498 21.84 21.95 -4.04
C LEU A 498 20.81 20.82 -3.97
N PHE A 499 19.50 21.11 -4.11
CA PHE A 499 18.46 20.08 -4.14
C PHE A 499 18.61 19.16 -5.35
N ASN A 500 18.96 19.69 -6.52
CA ASN A 500 19.21 18.89 -7.72
C ASN A 500 20.43 17.99 -7.54
N ASP A 501 21.49 18.47 -6.90
CA ASP A 501 22.70 17.69 -6.63
C ASP A 501 22.40 16.55 -5.66
N LEU A 502 21.65 16.82 -4.58
CA LEU A 502 21.20 15.80 -3.64
C LEU A 502 20.29 14.76 -4.33
N TYR A 503 19.33 15.21 -5.13
CA TYR A 503 18.46 14.30 -5.88
C TYR A 503 19.24 13.47 -6.90
N SER A 504 20.15 14.09 -7.64
CA SER A 504 21.01 13.39 -8.61
C SER A 504 21.87 12.34 -7.92
N LEU A 505 22.43 12.67 -6.76
CA LEU A 505 23.19 11.75 -5.94
C LEU A 505 22.33 10.56 -5.48
N LEU A 506 21.13 10.81 -4.98
CA LEU A 506 20.18 9.77 -4.52
C LEU A 506 19.60 8.94 -5.66
N SER A 507 19.43 9.50 -6.86
CA SER A 507 18.90 8.82 -8.04
C SER A 507 19.93 8.05 -8.85
N TRP A 508 21.21 8.10 -8.50
CA TRP A 508 22.29 7.45 -9.24
C TRP A 508 22.24 5.92 -9.08
N ASN A 509 22.21 5.21 -10.20
CA ASN A 509 21.91 3.77 -10.27
C ASN A 509 23.07 2.82 -9.91
N GLU A 510 24.29 3.33 -9.71
CA GLU A 510 25.46 2.48 -9.40
C GLU A 510 25.52 1.99 -7.94
N TRP A 511 24.43 2.14 -7.19
CA TRP A 511 24.32 1.73 -5.78
C TRP A 511 24.53 0.22 -5.54
N PHE A 512 24.52 -0.59 -6.59
CA PHE A 512 24.35 -2.03 -6.41
C PHE A 512 25.63 -2.87 -6.53
N ASP A 513 26.75 -2.33 -7.04
CA ASP A 513 27.92 -3.18 -7.32
C ASP A 513 29.07 -3.11 -6.30
N ASN A 514 29.10 -2.13 -5.36
CA ASN A 514 30.12 -2.05 -4.29
C ASN A 514 29.52 -1.44 -3.01
N GLU A 515 28.68 -2.21 -2.34
CA GLU A 515 27.72 -1.76 -1.31
C GLU A 515 28.33 -0.91 -0.17
N ILE A 516 29.51 -1.23 0.28
CA ILE A 516 30.08 -0.62 1.48
C ILE A 516 30.85 0.66 1.18
N ILE A 517 31.72 0.63 0.19
CA ILE A 517 32.57 1.79 -0.19
C ILE A 517 31.70 2.87 -0.81
N PHE A 518 30.69 2.47 -1.57
CA PHE A 518 29.76 3.39 -2.21
C PHE A 518 28.84 4.09 -1.20
N LEU A 519 28.22 3.36 -0.26
CA LEU A 519 27.44 3.96 0.84
C LEU A 519 28.28 4.97 1.64
N LEU A 520 29.56 4.67 1.92
CA LEU A 520 30.48 5.61 2.56
C LEU A 520 30.73 6.86 1.72
N ASN A 521 30.94 6.71 0.42
CA ASN A 521 31.15 7.82 -0.48
C ASN A 521 29.90 8.68 -0.62
N VAL A 522 28.72 8.06 -0.77
CA VAL A 522 27.44 8.76 -0.83
C VAL A 522 27.13 9.48 0.47
N VAL A 523 27.30 8.83 1.61
CA VAL A 523 27.09 9.49 2.90
C VAL A 523 28.07 10.64 3.12
N ASN A 524 29.33 10.51 2.70
CA ASN A 524 30.28 11.60 2.77
C ASN A 524 29.91 12.76 1.83
N GLN A 525 29.46 12.47 0.60
CA GLN A 525 28.98 13.48 -0.33
C GLN A 525 27.69 14.15 0.16
N ILE A 526 26.71 13.38 0.64
CA ILE A 526 25.48 13.93 1.28
C ILE A 526 25.86 14.82 2.46
N LYS A 527 26.85 14.41 3.27
CA LYS A 527 27.35 15.19 4.39
C LYS A 527 27.97 16.52 3.95
N ASP A 528 28.76 16.51 2.89
CA ASP A 528 29.38 17.74 2.35
C ASP A 528 28.31 18.66 1.76
N LEU A 529 27.36 18.13 0.99
CA LEU A 529 26.24 18.86 0.43
C LEU A 529 25.28 19.37 1.53
N SER A 530 24.97 18.53 2.54
CA SER A 530 24.15 18.93 3.69
C SER A 530 24.83 20.00 4.54
N SER A 531 26.17 19.93 4.70
CA SER A 531 26.97 20.96 5.37
C SER A 531 26.95 22.28 4.60
N GLN A 532 27.04 22.24 3.27
CA GLN A 532 26.90 23.42 2.42
C GLN A 532 25.49 24.02 2.53
N ALA A 533 24.46 23.17 2.47
CA ALA A 533 23.07 23.58 2.65
C ALA A 533 22.86 24.26 4.01
N THR A 534 23.33 23.62 5.08
CA THR A 534 23.25 24.15 6.43
C THR A 534 23.95 25.52 6.54
N THR A 535 25.14 25.65 5.95
CA THR A 535 25.91 26.92 5.94
C THR A 535 25.16 27.99 5.15
N MET A 536 24.60 27.66 3.99
CA MET A 536 23.82 28.60 3.17
C MET A 536 22.55 29.06 3.91
N LEU A 537 21.86 28.14 4.57
CA LEU A 537 20.66 28.43 5.37
C LEU A 537 21.00 29.25 6.62
N GLN A 538 22.09 28.94 7.32
CA GLN A 538 22.58 29.72 8.46
C GLN A 538 22.90 31.17 8.07
N THR A 539 23.51 31.35 6.87
CA THR A 539 23.84 32.69 6.38
C THR A 539 22.61 33.51 6.03
N ARG A 540 21.53 32.85 5.58
CA ARG A 540 20.30 33.48 5.12
C ARG A 540 19.26 33.69 6.24
N PHE A 541 19.30 32.85 7.27
CA PHE A 541 18.37 32.87 8.40
C PHE A 541 19.09 33.12 9.74
N LYS A 542 20.02 34.07 9.73
CA LYS A 542 20.88 34.45 10.89
C LYS A 542 20.14 34.62 12.22
N ASP A 543 18.85 34.88 12.18
CA ASP A 543 18.03 35.18 13.36
C ASP A 543 17.08 34.03 13.75
N SER A 544 17.24 32.83 13.18
CA SER A 544 16.39 31.68 13.51
C SER A 544 17.01 30.85 14.65
N PRO A 545 16.33 30.66 15.78
CA PRO A 545 16.84 29.92 16.93
C PRO A 545 17.05 28.41 16.67
N TYR A 546 16.70 27.91 15.49
CA TYR A 546 16.75 26.50 15.13
C TYR A 546 18.07 26.05 14.45
N LEU A 547 19.04 26.96 14.26
CA LEU A 547 20.27 26.70 13.51
C LEU A 547 21.54 26.78 14.35
N GLU A 548 21.47 26.77 15.68
CA GLU A 548 22.66 26.75 16.52
C GLU A 548 23.36 25.39 16.49
N SER A 549 24.59 25.48 16.01
CA SER A 549 25.74 24.55 16.02
C SER A 549 25.50 23.08 16.37
N ARG A 550 25.76 22.21 15.42
CA ARG A 550 26.00 20.78 15.68
C ARG A 550 27.40 20.36 15.29
N ASP A 551 28.09 19.73 16.24
CA ASP A 551 29.43 19.20 16.09
C ASP A 551 29.54 18.11 15.01
N THR A 552 30.39 18.34 14.04
CA THR A 552 30.69 17.45 12.91
C THR A 552 31.34 16.11 13.30
N CYS A 553 31.78 15.95 14.55
CA CYS A 553 32.36 14.69 15.08
C CYS A 553 31.33 13.56 15.28
N PHE A 554 30.07 13.89 15.45
CA PHE A 554 29.05 12.91 15.83
C PHE A 554 28.51 12.12 14.61
N GLY A 555 28.38 12.73 13.44
CA GLY A 555 28.01 12.03 12.20
C GLY A 555 28.98 10.88 11.88
N LYS A 556 30.29 11.06 12.15
CA LYS A 556 31.29 10.00 12.01
C LYS A 556 31.10 8.84 13.00
N ALA A 557 30.71 9.13 14.22
CA ALA A 557 30.50 8.11 15.25
C ALA A 557 29.21 7.32 15.03
N LEU A 558 28.16 7.98 14.52
CA LEU A 558 26.90 7.31 14.17
C LEU A 558 27.08 6.41 12.94
N LEU A 559 27.76 6.88 11.90
CA LEU A 559 28.09 6.09 10.72
C LEU A 559 28.93 4.86 11.05
N LEU A 560 29.93 5.00 11.93
CA LEU A 560 30.73 3.87 12.43
C LEU A 560 29.88 2.89 13.25
N ARG A 561 28.91 3.36 14.04
CA ARG A 561 27.97 2.48 14.78
C ARG A 561 26.98 1.78 13.85
N LEU A 562 26.42 2.47 12.87
CA LEU A 562 25.56 1.90 11.83
C LEU A 562 26.31 0.84 11.04
N PHE A 563 27.58 1.10 10.73
CA PHE A 563 28.48 0.17 10.04
C PHE A 563 28.78 -1.09 10.89
N HIS A 564 29.07 -0.92 12.17
CA HIS A 564 29.31 -2.06 13.08
C HIS A 564 28.06 -2.92 13.26
N SER A 565 26.87 -2.32 13.26
CA SER A 565 25.60 -3.06 13.37
C SER A 565 25.24 -3.80 12.06
N LEU A 566 25.53 -3.24 10.88
CA LEU A 566 25.32 -3.90 9.59
C LEU A 566 26.28 -5.10 9.41
N ILE A 567 27.53 -4.97 9.84
CA ILE A 567 28.51 -6.07 9.79
C ILE A 567 28.16 -7.18 10.80
N SER A 568 27.53 -6.86 11.92
CA SER A 568 27.12 -7.85 12.93
C SER A 568 25.84 -8.63 12.57
N ILE A 569 25.05 -8.16 11.61
CA ILE A 569 23.85 -8.86 11.11
C ILE A 569 24.23 -9.95 10.08
N ASP A 570 25.34 -9.80 9.37
CA ASP A 570 25.79 -10.79 8.37
C ASP A 570 26.60 -11.97 8.96
N VAL A 571 26.81 -12.02 10.27
CA VAL A 571 27.61 -13.06 10.98
C VAL A 571 26.75 -13.87 11.97
N SER A 572 25.46 -13.62 12.04
CA SER A 572 24.49 -14.45 12.80
C SER A 572 23.37 -14.88 11.85
#